data_0a515ad6fda8e012b4969997c4c0f889
#
_entry.id   0a515ad6fda8e012b4969997c4c0f889
#
_cell.length_a   1.000
_cell.length_b   1.000
_cell.length_c   1.000
_cell.angle_alpha   90.00
_cell.angle_beta   90.00
_cell.angle_gamma   90.00
#
_symmetry.space_group_name_H-M   'P 1'
#
loop_
_entity.id
_entity.type
_entity.pdbx_description
1 polymer ?
#
loop_
_entity_poly.entity_id
_entity_poly.type
_entity_poly.pdbx_seq_one_letter_code
_entity_poly.pdbx_strand_id
1 'polypeptide(L)'
;MKYCTFLFALLLLNCSLDGTDPEDITCTDVFVYGLHVTIRDNTTNQPITDNLTVIARDGAYEEELENVEGSDFFVGAGERGGVYIIEVTSPNYQDYTSGSIQVNEDQCHVITQRVEILLQPN
;
A
#
# COMPACT_ATOMS: atom_id res chain seq x y z
N MET A 1 -19.54 9.74 -76.84
CA MET A 1 -19.10 8.61 -76.03
C MET A 1 -18.12 9.11 -75.03
N LYS A 2 -18.59 9.29 -73.87
CA LYS A 2 -17.75 9.85 -72.77
C LYS A 2 -17.50 8.76 -71.76
N TYR A 3 -16.37 8.21 -71.80
CA TYR A 3 -15.96 7.27 -70.77
C TYR A 3 -15.47 8.08 -69.59
N CYS A 4 -16.29 8.16 -68.61
CA CYS A 4 -15.88 8.67 -67.32
C CYS A 4 -15.09 7.58 -66.63
N THR A 5 -13.79 7.65 -66.76
CA THR A 5 -12.91 6.80 -65.98
C THR A 5 -12.98 7.34 -64.56
N PHE A 6 -13.83 6.73 -63.80
CA PHE A 6 -13.88 7.03 -62.38
C PHE A 6 -12.67 6.40 -61.73
N LEU A 7 -11.64 7.17 -61.58
CA LEU A 7 -10.49 6.77 -60.81
C LEU A 7 -10.89 6.77 -59.36
N PHE A 8 -11.32 5.63 -58.89
CA PHE A 8 -11.61 5.44 -57.47
C PHE A 8 -10.25 5.41 -56.77
N ALA A 9 -9.84 6.59 -56.33
CA ALA A 9 -8.70 6.68 -55.44
C ALA A 9 -9.13 6.01 -54.12
N LEU A 10 -8.75 4.78 -53.97
CA LEU A 10 -8.87 4.05 -52.72
C LEU A 10 -7.94 4.73 -51.73
N LEU A 11 -8.47 5.67 -51.00
CA LEU A 11 -7.82 6.20 -49.84
C LEU A 11 -7.72 5.06 -48.82
N LEU A 12 -6.63 4.37 -48.90
CA LEU A 12 -6.21 3.52 -47.78
C LEU A 12 -5.95 4.43 -46.61
N LEU A 13 -6.96 4.62 -45.84
CA LEU A 13 -6.78 5.11 -44.46
C LEU A 13 -5.94 4.06 -43.75
N ASN A 14 -4.66 4.20 -43.86
CA ASN A 14 -3.78 3.60 -42.91
C ASN A 14 -4.09 4.23 -41.54
N CYS A 15 -5.06 3.70 -40.86
CA CYS A 15 -5.06 3.80 -39.44
C CYS A 15 -3.87 3.00 -38.96
N SER A 16 -2.71 3.60 -38.97
CA SER A 16 -1.65 3.15 -38.11
C SER A 16 -2.16 3.43 -36.71
N LEU A 17 -2.72 2.40 -36.14
CA LEU A 17 -2.78 2.32 -34.71
C LEU A 17 -1.34 2.30 -34.27
N ASP A 18 -0.79 3.47 -34.02
CA ASP A 18 0.31 3.60 -33.10
C ASP A 18 -0.27 3.22 -31.74
N GLY A 19 -0.49 1.91 -31.58
CA GLY A 19 -0.52 1.36 -30.28
C GLY A 19 0.87 1.64 -29.72
N THR A 20 1.00 2.71 -28.94
CA THR A 20 1.94 2.65 -27.87
C THR A 20 1.54 1.38 -27.14
N ASP A 21 2.30 0.30 -27.39
CA ASP A 21 2.20 -0.88 -26.58
C ASP A 21 2.22 -0.37 -25.14
N PRO A 22 1.20 -0.69 -24.30
CA PRO A 22 1.31 -0.38 -22.91
C PRO A 22 2.66 -0.92 -22.51
N GLU A 23 3.53 -0.03 -22.04
CA GLU A 23 4.84 -0.45 -21.56
C GLU A 23 4.60 -1.67 -20.70
N ASP A 24 5.14 -2.82 -21.10
CA ASP A 24 5.06 -4.04 -20.32
C ASP A 24 5.70 -3.75 -18.99
N ILE A 25 4.86 -3.37 -18.04
CA ILE A 25 5.33 -3.09 -16.70
C ILE A 25 5.66 -4.43 -16.08
N THR A 26 6.94 -4.71 -15.99
CA THR A 26 7.44 -5.88 -15.30
C THR A 26 7.55 -5.55 -13.84
N CYS A 27 6.68 -6.14 -13.04
CA CYS A 27 6.77 -6.02 -11.59
C CYS A 27 7.90 -6.86 -11.05
N THR A 28 8.60 -6.35 -10.02
CA THR A 28 9.61 -7.12 -9.29
C THR A 28 8.93 -8.14 -8.38
N ASP A 29 9.64 -9.23 -8.08
CA ASP A 29 9.15 -10.27 -7.16
C ASP A 29 9.32 -9.88 -5.68
N VAL A 30 9.61 -8.63 -5.40
CA VAL A 30 9.76 -8.13 -4.04
C VAL A 30 8.40 -8.08 -3.36
N PHE A 31 8.32 -8.63 -2.15
CA PHE A 31 7.13 -8.51 -1.30
C PHE A 31 7.17 -7.19 -0.53
N VAL A 32 6.12 -6.38 -0.62
CA VAL A 32 6.05 -5.06 -0.01
C VAL A 32 4.95 -5.02 1.04
N TYR A 33 5.30 -4.59 2.24
CA TYR A 33 4.32 -4.33 3.30
C TYR A 33 3.70 -2.95 3.13
N GLY A 34 2.39 -2.89 3.23
CA GLY A 34 1.65 -1.62 3.16
C GLY A 34 1.77 -0.79 4.43
N LEU A 35 2.00 -1.44 5.56
CA LEU A 35 2.14 -0.77 6.86
C LEU A 35 3.51 -1.05 7.47
N HIS A 36 4.16 0.01 7.89
CA HIS A 36 5.41 0.01 8.64
C HIS A 36 5.20 0.91 9.87
N VAL A 37 5.08 0.30 11.04
CA VAL A 37 4.63 0.98 12.25
C VAL A 37 5.72 0.97 13.30
N THR A 38 6.13 2.14 13.75
CA THR A 38 7.03 2.31 14.89
C THR A 38 6.22 2.78 16.09
N ILE A 39 6.37 2.11 17.23
CA ILE A 39 5.64 2.42 18.45
C ILE A 39 6.66 2.86 19.51
N ARG A 40 6.41 4.02 20.11
CA ARG A 40 7.30 4.64 21.09
C ARG A 40 6.56 4.98 22.37
N ASP A 41 7.29 4.95 23.46
CA ASP A 41 6.83 5.50 24.75
C ASP A 41 6.77 7.03 24.65
N ASN A 42 5.62 7.60 25.00
CA ASN A 42 5.40 9.05 24.90
C ASN A 42 6.25 9.87 25.87
N THR A 43 6.73 9.27 26.96
CA THR A 43 7.56 9.96 27.96
C THR A 43 9.05 9.85 27.67
N THR A 44 9.52 8.70 27.22
CA THR A 44 10.95 8.43 27.02
C THR A 44 11.36 8.52 25.55
N ASN A 45 10.39 8.46 24.64
CA ASN A 45 10.59 8.37 23.18
C ASN A 45 11.35 7.11 22.75
N GLN A 46 11.44 6.11 23.61
CA GLN A 46 12.09 4.84 23.29
C GLN A 46 11.12 3.93 22.52
N PRO A 47 11.61 3.16 21.54
CA PRO A 47 10.81 2.17 20.84
C PRO A 47 10.29 1.10 21.81
N ILE A 48 9.08 0.65 21.57
CA ILE A 48 8.45 -0.43 22.32
C ILE A 48 8.20 -1.58 21.34
N THR A 49 8.78 -2.74 21.60
CA THR A 49 8.63 -3.92 20.76
C THR A 49 8.07 -5.13 21.49
N ASP A 50 8.11 -5.12 22.80
CA ASP A 50 7.68 -6.25 23.64
C ASP A 50 6.35 -5.99 24.31
N ASN A 51 5.58 -7.06 24.55
CA ASN A 51 4.29 -7.03 25.24
C ASN A 51 3.27 -6.09 24.60
N LEU A 52 3.27 -6.05 23.27
CA LEU A 52 2.31 -5.30 22.46
C LEU A 52 1.51 -6.25 21.60
N THR A 53 0.23 -5.96 21.46
CA THR A 53 -0.62 -6.50 20.41
C THR A 53 -0.98 -5.35 19.48
N VAL A 54 -0.59 -5.44 18.22
CA VAL A 54 -0.80 -4.40 17.21
C VAL A 54 -1.69 -4.99 16.13
N ILE A 55 -2.90 -4.48 15.99
CA ILE A 55 -3.89 -4.99 15.05
C ILE A 55 -4.24 -3.92 14.03
N ALA A 56 -4.17 -4.28 12.76
CA ALA A 56 -4.65 -3.45 11.66
C ALA A 56 -6.01 -3.98 11.20
N ARG A 57 -6.98 -3.07 11.09
CA ARG A 57 -8.34 -3.39 10.63
C ARG A 57 -8.71 -2.57 9.41
N ASP A 58 -9.31 -3.24 8.43
CA ASP A 58 -9.98 -2.61 7.30
C ASP A 58 -11.35 -3.26 7.13
N GLY A 59 -12.38 -2.62 7.69
CA GLY A 59 -13.72 -3.23 7.74
C GLY A 59 -13.70 -4.56 8.49
N ALA A 60 -14.09 -5.64 7.82
CA ALA A 60 -14.07 -6.98 8.38
C ALA A 60 -12.69 -7.65 8.36
N TYR A 61 -11.74 -7.07 7.62
CA TYR A 61 -10.38 -7.58 7.57
C TYR A 61 -9.61 -7.19 8.84
N GLU A 62 -8.89 -8.14 9.39
CA GLU A 62 -8.10 -7.96 10.61
C GLU A 62 -6.80 -8.72 10.49
N GLU A 63 -5.71 -8.06 10.86
CA GLU A 63 -4.38 -8.66 10.84
C GLU A 63 -3.60 -8.19 12.06
N GLU A 64 -2.92 -9.11 12.73
CA GLU A 64 -1.93 -8.76 13.74
C GLU A 64 -0.61 -8.43 13.05
N LEU A 65 -0.08 -7.24 13.31
CA LEU A 65 1.21 -6.82 12.78
C LEU A 65 2.34 -7.51 13.54
N GLU A 66 3.38 -7.88 12.82
CA GLU A 66 4.53 -8.60 13.36
C GLU A 66 5.73 -7.68 13.51
N ASN A 67 6.41 -7.79 14.64
CA ASN A 67 7.71 -7.14 14.80
C ASN A 67 8.74 -7.85 13.96
N VAL A 68 9.49 -7.09 13.18
CA VAL A 68 10.63 -7.64 12.43
C VAL A 68 11.77 -7.84 13.39
N GLU A 69 12.24 -9.07 13.50
CA GLU A 69 13.30 -9.46 14.45
C GLU A 69 14.53 -8.57 14.28
N GLY A 70 15.02 -8.04 15.39
CA GLY A 70 16.17 -7.15 15.41
C GLY A 70 15.86 -5.70 15.00
N SER A 71 14.59 -5.37 14.75
CA SER A 71 14.17 -4.01 14.44
C SER A 71 13.26 -3.43 15.51
N ASP A 72 12.97 -2.14 15.39
CA ASP A 72 12.05 -1.41 16.27
C ASP A 72 10.68 -1.14 15.62
N PHE A 73 10.35 -1.83 14.55
CA PHE A 73 9.09 -1.61 13.83
C PHE A 73 8.28 -2.89 13.61
N PHE A 74 7.00 -2.69 13.37
CA PHE A 74 6.03 -3.74 13.03
C PHE A 74 5.61 -3.58 11.57
N VAL A 75 5.32 -4.69 10.92
CA VAL A 75 4.90 -4.71 9.51
C VAL A 75 3.60 -5.49 9.33
N GLY A 76 2.84 -5.11 8.34
CA GLY A 76 1.62 -5.78 7.93
C GLY A 76 1.07 -5.21 6.63
N ALA A 77 -0.16 -5.63 6.29
CA ALA A 77 -0.80 -5.28 5.03
C ALA A 77 0.07 -5.62 3.81
N GLY A 78 0.68 -6.81 3.84
CA GLY A 78 1.55 -7.27 2.77
C GLY A 78 0.81 -7.36 1.45
N GLU A 79 1.24 -6.59 0.45
CA GLU A 79 0.65 -6.47 -0.88
C GLU A 79 -0.87 -6.22 -0.84
N ARG A 80 -1.36 -5.53 0.20
CA ARG A 80 -2.79 -5.29 0.38
C ARG A 80 -3.07 -3.81 0.63
N GLY A 81 -3.59 -3.13 -0.39
CA GLY A 81 -4.13 -1.78 -0.25
C GLY A 81 -5.43 -1.77 0.56
N GLY A 82 -5.76 -0.64 1.11
CA GLY A 82 -6.97 -0.44 1.87
C GLY A 82 -6.91 0.77 2.77
N VAL A 83 -7.91 0.92 3.62
CA VAL A 83 -7.97 1.96 4.64
C VAL A 83 -7.96 1.29 6.00
N TYR A 84 -6.89 1.50 6.75
CA TYR A 84 -6.64 0.78 7.98
C TYR A 84 -6.81 1.65 9.20
N ILE A 85 -7.27 1.03 10.28
CA ILE A 85 -7.20 1.57 11.63
C ILE A 85 -6.30 0.64 12.43
N ILE A 86 -5.34 1.20 13.16
CA ILE A 86 -4.43 0.41 13.99
C ILE A 86 -4.85 0.54 15.45
N GLU A 87 -5.00 -0.61 16.08
CA GLU A 87 -5.28 -0.71 17.52
C GLU A 87 -4.07 -1.34 18.21
N VAL A 88 -3.60 -0.69 19.26
CA VAL A 88 -2.49 -1.19 20.07
C VAL A 88 -2.96 -1.42 21.49
N THR A 89 -2.70 -2.59 22.01
CA THR A 89 -2.97 -2.96 23.41
C THR A 89 -1.72 -3.47 24.08
N SER A 90 -1.55 -3.13 25.34
CA SER A 90 -0.42 -3.54 26.17
C SER A 90 -0.79 -3.49 27.63
N PRO A 91 -0.25 -4.39 28.48
CA PRO A 91 -0.50 -4.31 29.92
C PRO A 91 0.12 -3.08 30.57
N ASN A 92 1.12 -2.44 29.95
CA ASN A 92 1.89 -1.34 30.53
C ASN A 92 1.51 0.03 30.01
N TYR A 93 0.66 0.09 28.97
CA TYR A 93 0.29 1.32 28.29
C TYR A 93 -1.21 1.41 28.14
N GLN A 94 -1.71 2.62 27.99
CA GLN A 94 -3.10 2.85 27.65
C GLN A 94 -3.36 2.35 26.23
N ASP A 95 -4.57 1.84 26.00
CA ASP A 95 -5.00 1.40 24.68
C ASP A 95 -4.94 2.57 23.70
N TYR A 96 -4.54 2.27 22.47
CA TYR A 96 -4.43 3.26 21.41
C TYR A 96 -5.21 2.81 20.19
N THR A 97 -5.93 3.75 19.58
CA THR A 97 -6.61 3.55 18.31
C THR A 97 -6.23 4.70 17.38
N SER A 98 -5.73 4.36 16.19
CA SER A 98 -5.31 5.36 15.21
C SER A 98 -6.50 5.96 14.47
N GLY A 99 -6.25 7.07 13.76
CA GLY A 99 -7.10 7.51 12.66
C GLY A 99 -6.93 6.59 11.46
N SER A 100 -7.68 6.88 10.40
CA SER A 100 -7.61 6.13 9.15
C SER A 100 -6.27 6.31 8.45
N ILE A 101 -5.68 5.22 8.01
CA ILE A 101 -4.41 5.17 7.27
C ILE A 101 -4.70 4.55 5.92
N GLN A 102 -4.53 5.32 4.86
CA GLN A 102 -4.78 4.83 3.50
C GLN A 102 -3.50 4.26 2.91
N VAL A 103 -3.55 2.98 2.54
CA VAL A 103 -2.50 2.30 1.79
C VAL A 103 -2.94 2.21 0.34
N ASN A 104 -2.26 2.94 -0.53
CA ASN A 104 -2.53 2.92 -1.97
C ASN A 104 -1.69 1.85 -2.65
N GLU A 105 -2.08 1.54 -3.87
CA GLU A 105 -1.35 0.60 -4.73
C GLU A 105 -0.92 1.34 -5.99
N ASP A 106 0.28 1.03 -6.48
CA ASP A 106 0.66 1.30 -7.85
C ASP A 106 0.37 0.06 -8.72
N GLN A 107 0.89 0.01 -9.91
CA GLN A 107 0.61 -1.09 -10.84
C GLN A 107 1.22 -2.43 -10.40
N CYS A 108 2.19 -2.41 -9.50
CA CYS A 108 2.93 -3.58 -9.08
C CYS A 108 2.78 -3.93 -7.62
N HIS A 109 2.79 -2.94 -6.74
CA HIS A 109 2.90 -3.12 -5.31
C HIS A 109 2.08 -2.10 -4.55
N VAL A 110 1.89 -2.37 -3.26
CA VAL A 110 1.38 -1.36 -2.34
C VAL A 110 2.44 -0.31 -2.06
N ILE A 111 1.98 0.90 -1.74
CA ILE A 111 2.85 2.02 -1.34
C ILE A 111 2.90 2.03 0.18
N THR A 112 4.04 1.68 0.73
CA THR A 112 4.23 1.57 2.18
C THR A 112 3.91 2.88 2.88
N GLN A 113 3.06 2.81 3.90
CA GLN A 113 2.80 3.91 4.82
C GLN A 113 3.60 3.70 6.10
N ARG A 114 4.42 4.69 6.43
CA ARG A 114 5.19 4.72 7.66
C ARG A 114 4.40 5.47 8.71
N VAL A 115 4.10 4.78 9.80
CA VAL A 115 3.27 5.30 10.88
C VAL A 115 4.06 5.28 12.16
N GLU A 116 4.03 6.39 12.89
CA GLU A 116 4.61 6.49 14.22
C GLU A 116 3.49 6.64 15.24
N ILE A 117 3.52 5.80 16.27
CA ILE A 117 2.52 5.79 17.35
C ILE A 117 3.24 6.03 18.66
N LEU A 118 2.72 6.98 19.43
CA LEU A 118 3.18 7.26 20.78
C LEU A 118 2.19 6.69 21.78
N LEU A 119 2.64 5.81 22.66
CA LEU A 119 1.82 5.22 23.71
C LEU A 119 2.01 5.94 25.05
N GLN A 120 0.90 6.16 25.72
CA GLN A 120 0.89 6.76 27.05
C GLN A 120 1.03 5.66 28.10
N PRO A 121 2.06 5.71 28.99
CA PRO A 121 2.16 4.77 30.10
C PRO A 121 0.94 4.84 31.03
N ASN A 122 0.59 3.71 31.59
CA ASN A 122 -0.48 3.61 32.57
C ASN A 122 -0.17 4.41 33.84
#